data_bbc43651abd73aeba6b93be90f293b58
#
_entry.id   bbc43651abd73aeba6b93be90f293b58
#
_cell.length_a   1.000
_cell.length_b   1.000
_cell.length_c   1.000
_cell.angle_alpha   90.00
_cell.angle_beta   90.00
_cell.angle_gamma   90.00
#
_symmetry.space_group_name_H-M   'P 1'
#
loop_
_entity.id
_entity.type
_entity.pdbx_description
1 polymer ?
#
loop_
_entity_poly.entity_id
_entity_poly.type
_entity_poly.pdbx_seq_one_letter_code
_entity_poly.pdbx_strand_id
1 'polypeptide(L)'
;MIKLSDYVFQFLEQKGVKYAFMLPGGGAMHLDDSIGRSGIQYICTLHEQAAAIAAEAYAQHTNKIGVCLTTSGPGATNAITGVTAGWIDSTPMLIISGQAKRADLIGNSGVRQIGSQEVQIIDMVKPITKYAVQVMEPSEIRYHMERAYHEATSGRPGPVWLSIPLDVQAAMIEPEKQDGYEVSQDKGEDLTDIVDKTVELLKKAQKPVILAGNGIKLAGATEDFYELLKVLPIPVLTTWKTIDMLGEDDGLYVGHPGGMGDRGANLILQSADVLLSIGSRLDTSLTAFNEQNFGKNAKKIVIDIDRHELDRMKLSQVESMCACDAGEFIRSLLEAAGDEEALKAQHAVWAKWNEQGHELRKKYPSVTDVHRNVKGVVSAYYFTELLCRYTTEADVIVPESSGAAGEITYQAFSPKRGQKMKNAAGLGSMGFGLPYSIGACLANDMRRTILINGDGAFQMNIQELETLVRLQLPVIIFIWNNQGYASIRSMQNNNFGGFQVASGESSGLCMPDTVRVAEAYGLKTFRINDNRQLEEQIRAVLDADGPVLCELMISPDETVSPRTKTIVHEDGTLESYPLEKMWPCVDTDSYYGA
;
A
#
# COMPACT_ATOMS: atom_id res chain seq x y z
N MET A 1 16.33 36.75 12.62
CA MET A 1 14.86 36.71 12.42
C MET A 1 14.56 36.23 11.02
N ILE A 2 13.63 35.31 10.85
CA ILE A 2 13.19 34.75 9.56
C ILE A 2 11.64 34.64 9.56
N LYS A 3 11.02 34.65 8.40
CA LYS A 3 9.58 34.44 8.30
C LYS A 3 9.25 33.00 8.70
N LEU A 4 8.18 32.78 9.47
CA LEU A 4 7.81 31.46 9.97
C LEU A 4 7.63 30.45 8.83
N SER A 5 6.94 30.83 7.75
CA SER A 5 6.78 29.96 6.58
C SER A 5 8.10 29.60 5.88
N ASP A 6 9.12 30.49 5.90
CA ASP A 6 10.45 30.14 5.40
C ASP A 6 11.14 29.10 6.29
N TYR A 7 11.01 29.25 7.63
CA TYR A 7 11.53 28.27 8.59
C TYR A 7 10.96 26.86 8.36
N VAL A 8 9.65 26.76 8.10
CA VAL A 8 8.98 25.46 7.84
C VAL A 8 9.69 24.70 6.71
N PHE A 9 9.96 25.35 5.59
CA PHE A 9 10.61 24.68 4.46
C PHE A 9 12.12 24.49 4.65
N GLN A 10 12.81 25.40 5.32
CA GLN A 10 14.22 25.19 5.72
C GLN A 10 14.36 23.96 6.63
N PHE A 11 13.45 23.77 7.58
CA PHE A 11 13.44 22.57 8.42
C PHE A 11 13.27 21.31 7.59
N LEU A 12 12.33 21.29 6.64
CA LEU A 12 12.09 20.13 5.76
C LEU A 12 13.29 19.85 4.84
N GLU A 13 13.95 20.87 4.31
CA GLU A 13 15.20 20.72 3.55
C GLU A 13 16.29 20.05 4.38
N GLN A 14 16.48 20.49 5.63
CA GLN A 14 17.45 19.90 6.56
C GLN A 14 17.14 18.43 6.86
N LYS A 15 15.85 18.03 6.80
CA LYS A 15 15.41 16.62 6.91
C LYS A 15 15.52 15.85 5.60
N GLY A 16 16.01 16.46 4.52
CA GLY A 16 16.24 15.82 3.22
C GLY A 16 14.97 15.59 2.40
N VAL A 17 13.92 16.37 2.65
CA VAL A 17 12.70 16.37 1.81
C VAL A 17 13.04 16.94 0.43
N LYS A 18 12.83 16.15 -0.61
CA LYS A 18 13.08 16.56 -2.02
C LYS A 18 11.85 17.12 -2.70
N TYR A 19 10.67 16.54 -2.43
CA TYR A 19 9.40 16.88 -3.09
C TYR A 19 8.33 17.21 -2.07
N ALA A 20 7.47 18.18 -2.41
CA ALA A 20 6.20 18.41 -1.75
C ALA A 20 5.10 18.49 -2.80
N PHE A 21 4.00 17.78 -2.56
CA PHE A 21 2.85 17.74 -3.46
C PHE A 21 1.82 18.75 -3.00
N MET A 22 1.27 19.56 -3.92
CA MET A 22 0.46 20.69 -3.49
C MET A 22 -0.58 21.14 -4.50
N LEU A 23 -1.55 21.89 -4.00
CA LEU A 23 -2.37 22.82 -4.76
C LEU A 23 -2.40 24.17 -4.03
N PRO A 24 -2.01 25.29 -4.67
CA PRO A 24 -1.89 26.59 -4.02
C PRO A 24 -3.26 27.18 -3.69
N GLY A 25 -3.30 28.08 -2.69
CA GLY A 25 -4.51 28.82 -2.39
C GLY A 25 -4.34 29.93 -1.36
N GLY A 26 -5.30 30.87 -1.33
CA GLY A 26 -5.21 32.11 -0.55
C GLY A 26 -4.96 31.91 0.96
N GLY A 27 -5.47 30.85 1.58
CA GLY A 27 -5.22 30.54 2.99
C GLY A 27 -3.80 30.04 3.28
N ALA A 28 -3.02 29.67 2.26
CA ALA A 28 -1.63 29.21 2.35
C ALA A 28 -0.61 30.14 1.66
N MET A 29 -0.99 31.36 1.28
CA MET A 29 -0.19 32.20 0.38
C MET A 29 1.25 32.45 0.84
N HIS A 30 1.53 32.54 2.14
CA HIS A 30 2.90 32.69 2.64
C HIS A 30 3.67 31.37 2.61
N LEU A 31 3.00 30.24 2.79
CA LEU A 31 3.59 28.92 2.60
C LEU A 31 3.91 28.67 1.12
N ASP A 32 2.97 29.04 0.22
CA ASP A 32 3.16 28.92 -1.24
C ASP A 32 4.35 29.78 -1.73
N ASP A 33 4.50 31.02 -1.23
CA ASP A 33 5.65 31.87 -1.54
C ASP A 33 6.95 31.26 -1.02
N SER A 34 6.94 30.74 0.21
CA SER A 34 8.15 30.21 0.85
C SER A 34 8.63 28.91 0.22
N ILE A 35 7.72 27.98 -0.15
CA ILE A 35 8.13 26.76 -0.85
C ILE A 35 8.70 27.09 -2.23
N GLY A 36 8.12 28.07 -2.93
CA GLY A 36 8.62 28.52 -4.24
C GLY A 36 10.03 29.11 -4.21
N ARG A 37 10.53 29.51 -3.02
CA ARG A 37 11.89 30.04 -2.80
C ARG A 37 12.83 29.03 -2.15
N SER A 38 12.31 27.88 -1.73
CA SER A 38 13.09 26.82 -1.11
C SER A 38 13.77 25.92 -2.15
N GLY A 39 14.66 25.03 -1.71
CA GLY A 39 15.25 24.00 -2.55
C GLY A 39 14.34 22.77 -2.77
N ILE A 40 13.15 22.74 -2.13
CA ILE A 40 12.19 21.65 -2.29
C ILE A 40 11.46 21.82 -3.63
N GLN A 41 11.43 20.76 -4.42
CA GLN A 41 10.65 20.76 -5.66
C GLN A 41 9.16 20.56 -5.34
N TYR A 42 8.35 21.54 -5.63
CA TYR A 42 6.91 21.42 -5.49
C TYR A 42 6.29 20.81 -6.76
N ILE A 43 5.41 19.83 -6.54
CA ILE A 43 4.64 19.16 -7.58
C ILE A 43 3.19 19.61 -7.45
N CYS A 44 2.78 20.48 -8.37
CA CYS A 44 1.41 20.96 -8.39
C CYS A 44 0.51 19.91 -9.06
N THR A 45 -0.53 19.46 -8.34
CA THR A 45 -1.61 18.64 -8.86
C THR A 45 -2.83 19.49 -9.20
N LEU A 46 -3.85 18.92 -9.81
CA LEU A 46 -5.09 19.62 -10.12
C LEU A 46 -6.20 19.37 -9.08
N HIS A 47 -5.89 18.55 -8.06
CA HIS A 47 -6.77 18.30 -6.93
C HIS A 47 -5.95 17.94 -5.68
N GLU A 48 -6.37 18.38 -4.50
CA GLU A 48 -5.64 18.15 -3.25
C GLU A 48 -5.69 16.68 -2.81
N GLN A 49 -6.72 15.94 -3.19
CA GLN A 49 -6.75 14.49 -3.01
C GLN A 49 -5.57 13.85 -3.74
N ALA A 50 -5.32 14.27 -4.98
CA ALA A 50 -4.20 13.77 -5.77
C ALA A 50 -2.85 14.17 -5.15
N ALA A 51 -2.73 15.38 -4.59
CA ALA A 51 -1.52 15.81 -3.88
C ALA A 51 -1.23 14.90 -2.66
N ALA A 52 -2.24 14.63 -1.83
CA ALA A 52 -2.09 13.77 -0.67
C ALA A 52 -1.78 12.32 -1.06
N ILE A 53 -2.41 11.79 -2.11
CA ILE A 53 -2.14 10.44 -2.63
C ILE A 53 -0.72 10.34 -3.19
N ALA A 54 -0.25 11.34 -3.94
CA ALA A 54 1.10 11.33 -4.48
C ALA A 54 2.17 11.45 -3.36
N ALA A 55 1.89 12.24 -2.30
CA ALA A 55 2.74 12.31 -1.12
C ALA A 55 2.81 10.96 -0.39
N GLU A 56 1.68 10.29 -0.23
CA GLU A 56 1.59 8.95 0.34
C GLU A 56 2.40 7.93 -0.47
N ALA A 57 2.23 7.91 -1.79
CA ALA A 57 2.98 7.04 -2.69
C ALA A 57 4.49 7.28 -2.59
N TYR A 58 4.90 8.55 -2.60
CA TYR A 58 6.31 8.92 -2.45
C TYR A 58 6.89 8.36 -1.13
N ALA A 59 6.16 8.53 -0.04
CA ALA A 59 6.59 8.01 1.26
C ALA A 59 6.68 6.48 1.31
N GLN A 60 5.70 5.77 0.76
CA GLN A 60 5.74 4.31 0.69
C GLN A 60 6.94 3.78 -0.11
N HIS A 61 7.29 4.44 -1.20
CA HIS A 61 8.38 4.00 -2.07
C HIS A 61 9.77 4.37 -1.54
N THR A 62 9.90 5.48 -0.80
CA THR A 62 11.19 5.95 -0.27
C THR A 62 11.44 5.56 1.18
N ASN A 63 10.43 5.15 1.90
CA ASN A 63 10.45 4.99 3.36
C ASN A 63 10.81 6.29 4.11
N LYS A 64 10.55 7.45 3.47
CA LYS A 64 10.76 8.80 4.00
C LYS A 64 9.43 9.52 4.13
N ILE A 65 9.45 10.65 4.83
CA ILE A 65 8.23 11.45 5.00
C ILE A 65 7.74 12.02 3.67
N GLY A 66 6.45 11.81 3.36
CA GLY A 66 5.76 12.44 2.24
C GLY A 66 5.12 13.75 2.68
N VAL A 67 5.33 14.82 1.91
CA VAL A 67 4.83 16.16 2.29
C VAL A 67 3.72 16.60 1.35
N CYS A 68 2.57 16.97 1.94
CA CYS A 68 1.43 17.55 1.22
C CYS A 68 1.14 18.94 1.76
N LEU A 69 1.07 19.95 0.88
CA LEU A 69 0.70 21.32 1.20
C LEU A 69 -0.64 21.68 0.56
N THR A 70 -1.57 22.17 1.37
CA THR A 70 -2.91 22.59 0.91
C THR A 70 -3.29 23.95 1.47
N THR A 71 -4.28 24.59 0.85
CA THR A 71 -4.89 25.78 1.43
C THR A 71 -5.88 25.41 2.54
N SER A 72 -6.55 26.41 3.10
CA SER A 72 -7.64 26.24 4.09
C SER A 72 -8.90 25.60 3.48
N GLY A 73 -9.83 25.19 4.33
CA GLY A 73 -11.17 24.77 3.96
C GLY A 73 -11.21 23.60 2.98
N PRO A 74 -11.74 23.80 1.76
CA PRO A 74 -11.88 22.73 0.78
C PRO A 74 -10.53 22.09 0.41
N GLY A 75 -9.44 22.86 0.39
CA GLY A 75 -8.12 22.29 0.12
C GLY A 75 -7.69 21.29 1.17
N ALA A 76 -7.88 21.63 2.44
CA ALA A 76 -7.59 20.70 3.54
C ALA A 76 -8.53 19.49 3.55
N THR A 77 -9.85 19.69 3.39
CA THR A 77 -10.83 18.58 3.42
C THR A 77 -10.67 17.61 2.25
N ASN A 78 -10.29 18.09 1.07
CA ASN A 78 -10.04 17.25 -0.10
C ASN A 78 -8.86 16.28 0.11
N ALA A 79 -7.87 16.63 0.92
CA ALA A 79 -6.70 15.80 1.18
C ALA A 79 -6.98 14.56 2.08
N ILE A 80 -8.12 14.55 2.80
CA ILE A 80 -8.43 13.56 3.85
C ILE A 80 -8.33 12.11 3.33
N THR A 81 -8.79 11.82 2.12
CA THR A 81 -8.75 10.44 1.56
C THR A 81 -7.30 9.92 1.45
N GLY A 82 -6.37 10.73 0.93
CA GLY A 82 -4.96 10.33 0.85
C GLY A 82 -4.31 10.16 2.23
N VAL A 83 -4.66 11.04 3.17
CA VAL A 83 -4.19 10.95 4.57
C VAL A 83 -4.73 9.71 5.27
N THR A 84 -6.01 9.36 5.04
CA THR A 84 -6.62 8.14 5.59
C THR A 84 -5.91 6.88 5.08
N ALA A 85 -5.53 6.85 3.80
CA ALA A 85 -4.75 5.74 3.27
C ALA A 85 -3.39 5.62 3.95
N GLY A 86 -2.67 6.74 4.12
CA GLY A 86 -1.41 6.78 4.84
C GLY A 86 -1.53 6.31 6.30
N TRP A 87 -2.64 6.65 6.97
CA TRP A 87 -2.94 6.17 8.33
C TRP A 87 -3.08 4.65 8.40
N ILE A 88 -3.90 4.08 7.52
CA ILE A 88 -4.16 2.64 7.50
C ILE A 88 -2.91 1.85 7.10
N ASP A 89 -2.14 2.36 6.14
CA ASP A 89 -0.95 1.69 5.61
C ASP A 89 0.35 2.03 6.37
N SER A 90 0.23 2.78 7.48
CA SER A 90 1.37 3.18 8.33
C SER A 90 2.45 3.95 7.57
N THR A 91 2.02 4.89 6.71
CA THR A 91 2.88 5.69 5.85
C THR A 91 3.23 7.02 6.53
N PRO A 92 4.50 7.38 6.68
CA PRO A 92 4.89 8.65 7.30
C PRO A 92 4.55 9.83 6.37
N MET A 93 3.63 10.69 6.80
CA MET A 93 3.21 11.86 6.02
C MET A 93 3.17 13.11 6.91
N LEU A 94 3.55 14.26 6.35
CA LEU A 94 3.32 15.57 6.94
C LEU A 94 2.40 16.38 6.03
N ILE A 95 1.22 16.67 6.55
CA ILE A 95 0.26 17.54 5.88
C ILE A 95 0.38 18.95 6.52
N ILE A 96 0.58 19.93 5.69
CA ILE A 96 0.61 21.35 6.08
C ILE A 96 -0.56 22.03 5.39
N SER A 97 -1.49 22.58 6.16
CA SER A 97 -2.59 23.34 5.60
C SER A 97 -2.57 24.79 6.07
N GLY A 98 -2.96 25.68 5.18
CA GLY A 98 -3.29 27.03 5.57
C GLY A 98 -4.57 27.09 6.42
N GLN A 99 -4.82 28.26 7.01
CA GLN A 99 -6.04 28.57 7.77
C GLN A 99 -6.36 30.06 7.70
N ALA A 100 -7.57 30.44 8.04
CA ALA A 100 -7.95 31.85 8.25
C ALA A 100 -7.05 32.50 9.31
N LYS A 101 -6.98 33.84 9.35
CA LYS A 101 -6.25 34.57 10.40
C LYS A 101 -6.81 34.20 11.77
N ARG A 102 -5.95 34.21 12.80
CA ARG A 102 -6.38 33.92 14.18
C ARG A 102 -7.56 34.77 14.65
N ALA A 103 -7.61 36.05 14.24
CA ALA A 103 -8.70 36.95 14.57
C ALA A 103 -10.05 36.59 13.91
N ASP A 104 -10.00 35.83 12.80
CA ASP A 104 -11.16 35.45 12.00
C ASP A 104 -11.58 33.99 12.26
N LEU A 105 -11.01 33.32 13.26
CA LEU A 105 -11.38 31.95 13.63
C LEU A 105 -12.62 31.95 14.52
N ILE A 106 -13.47 30.93 14.36
CA ILE A 106 -14.69 30.78 15.17
C ILE A 106 -14.40 30.59 16.66
N GLY A 107 -13.25 30.05 17.04
CA GLY A 107 -12.92 29.75 18.43
C GLY A 107 -14.10 29.04 19.14
N ASN A 108 -14.50 29.59 20.28
CA ASN A 108 -15.61 29.07 21.09
C ASN A 108 -16.95 29.80 20.84
N SER A 109 -17.09 30.54 19.74
CA SER A 109 -18.28 31.37 19.46
C SER A 109 -19.55 30.59 19.22
N GLY A 110 -19.45 29.29 18.87
CA GLY A 110 -20.61 28.42 18.56
C GLY A 110 -21.17 28.62 17.14
N VAL A 111 -20.62 29.55 16.34
CA VAL A 111 -21.00 29.69 14.93
C VAL A 111 -20.30 28.65 14.07
N ARG A 112 -20.78 28.44 12.84
CA ARG A 112 -20.19 27.44 11.93
C ARG A 112 -18.94 27.93 11.21
N GLN A 113 -18.84 29.23 10.94
CA GLN A 113 -17.73 29.85 10.20
C GLN A 113 -17.71 31.35 10.45
N ILE A 114 -16.53 31.96 10.56
CA ILE A 114 -16.29 33.41 10.56
C ILE A 114 -15.35 33.78 9.40
N GLY A 115 -14.15 33.22 9.38
CA GLY A 115 -13.22 33.42 8.29
C GLY A 115 -13.62 32.73 6.99
N SER A 116 -13.29 33.32 5.85
CA SER A 116 -13.53 32.70 4.56
C SER A 116 -12.76 31.37 4.46
N GLN A 117 -13.46 30.31 4.04
CA GLN A 117 -12.91 28.95 3.93
C GLN A 117 -12.38 28.36 5.26
N GLU A 118 -12.75 28.92 6.39
CA GLU A 118 -12.43 28.34 7.70
C GLU A 118 -13.19 27.03 7.91
N VAL A 119 -12.50 25.98 8.35
CA VAL A 119 -13.07 24.72 8.85
C VAL A 119 -12.25 24.22 10.04
N GLN A 120 -12.88 23.45 10.93
CA GLN A 120 -12.23 22.81 12.07
C GLN A 120 -11.46 21.55 11.62
N ILE A 121 -10.49 21.74 10.75
CA ILE A 121 -9.79 20.62 10.12
C ILE A 121 -9.11 19.71 11.14
N ILE A 122 -8.55 20.25 12.21
CA ILE A 122 -7.86 19.46 13.24
C ILE A 122 -8.79 18.44 13.87
N ASP A 123 -10.02 18.83 14.20
CA ASP A 123 -11.00 17.90 14.78
C ASP A 123 -11.48 16.83 13.79
N MET A 124 -11.46 17.14 12.48
CA MET A 124 -11.79 16.18 11.43
C MET A 124 -10.69 15.13 11.23
N VAL A 125 -9.42 15.48 11.43
CA VAL A 125 -8.27 14.60 11.10
C VAL A 125 -7.62 13.93 12.31
N LYS A 126 -7.97 14.30 13.53
CA LYS A 126 -7.47 13.66 14.77
C LYS A 126 -7.50 12.13 14.73
N PRO A 127 -8.60 11.46 14.28
CA PRO A 127 -8.67 10.00 14.29
C PRO A 127 -7.81 9.31 13.22
N ILE A 128 -7.25 10.06 12.29
CA ILE A 128 -6.42 9.56 11.18
C ILE A 128 -5.01 10.15 11.16
N THR A 129 -4.55 10.69 12.29
CA THR A 129 -3.22 11.28 12.44
C THR A 129 -2.64 10.94 13.80
N LYS A 130 -1.32 10.77 13.86
CA LYS A 130 -0.58 10.59 15.12
C LYS A 130 -0.45 11.90 15.90
N TYR A 131 -0.38 13.00 15.17
CA TYR A 131 -0.32 14.34 15.73
C TYR A 131 -1.05 15.32 14.80
N ALA A 132 -1.94 16.12 15.37
CA ALA A 132 -2.65 17.15 14.63
C ALA A 132 -2.77 18.39 15.50
N VAL A 133 -2.34 19.55 14.99
CA VAL A 133 -2.37 20.82 15.72
C VAL A 133 -2.65 22.00 14.82
N GLN A 134 -3.42 22.96 15.32
CA GLN A 134 -3.50 24.31 14.78
C GLN A 134 -2.47 25.18 15.50
N VAL A 135 -1.47 25.66 14.76
CA VAL A 135 -0.34 26.45 15.31
C VAL A 135 -0.82 27.86 15.61
N MET A 136 -1.18 28.12 16.86
CA MET A 136 -1.73 29.42 17.26
C MET A 136 -0.64 30.44 17.63
N GLU A 137 0.49 30.00 18.17
CA GLU A 137 1.57 30.85 18.60
C GLU A 137 2.82 30.70 17.71
N PRO A 138 3.28 31.76 17.05
CA PRO A 138 4.48 31.68 16.21
C PRO A 138 5.75 31.22 16.95
N SER A 139 5.82 31.42 18.25
CA SER A 139 6.93 31.00 19.11
C SER A 139 7.03 29.48 19.30
N GLU A 140 6.00 28.73 18.94
CA GLU A 140 5.92 27.27 19.13
C GLU A 140 6.19 26.49 17.84
N ILE A 141 6.45 27.16 16.71
CA ILE A 141 6.58 26.46 15.42
C ILE A 141 7.72 25.45 15.40
N ARG A 142 8.84 25.76 16.05
CA ARG A 142 9.97 24.82 16.15
C ARG A 142 9.55 23.54 16.86
N TYR A 143 8.93 23.65 18.02
CA TYR A 143 8.41 22.51 18.77
C TYR A 143 7.43 21.67 17.93
N HIS A 144 6.50 22.31 17.24
CA HIS A 144 5.50 21.61 16.43
C HIS A 144 6.10 20.89 15.21
N MET A 145 7.08 21.52 14.53
CA MET A 145 7.77 20.90 13.40
C MET A 145 8.61 19.69 13.81
N GLU A 146 9.40 19.83 14.89
CA GLU A 146 10.23 18.76 15.43
C GLU A 146 9.37 17.58 15.93
N ARG A 147 8.28 17.87 16.66
CA ARG A 147 7.33 16.87 17.13
C ARG A 147 6.61 16.18 15.99
N ALA A 148 6.08 16.93 15.02
CA ALA A 148 5.39 16.37 13.87
C ALA A 148 6.29 15.41 13.09
N TYR A 149 7.55 15.80 12.84
CA TYR A 149 8.50 14.93 12.16
C TYR A 149 8.78 13.65 12.96
N HIS A 150 9.02 13.77 14.26
CA HIS A 150 9.25 12.63 15.14
C HIS A 150 8.04 11.68 15.15
N GLU A 151 6.85 12.20 15.44
CA GLU A 151 5.62 11.40 15.50
C GLU A 151 5.33 10.68 14.17
N ALA A 152 5.56 11.35 13.02
CA ALA A 152 5.33 10.73 11.72
C ALA A 152 6.25 9.55 11.43
N THR A 153 7.51 9.59 11.93
CA THR A 153 8.57 8.67 11.53
C THR A 153 9.01 7.67 12.59
N SER A 154 8.49 7.78 13.84
CA SER A 154 8.84 6.90 14.96
C SER A 154 7.76 5.88 15.29
N GLY A 155 8.14 4.79 15.93
CA GLY A 155 7.24 3.70 16.29
C GLY A 155 6.52 3.14 15.04
N ARG A 156 5.20 2.94 15.12
CA ARG A 156 4.37 2.71 13.93
C ARG A 156 4.24 4.03 13.17
N PRO A 157 4.83 4.19 11.97
CA PRO A 157 4.76 5.45 11.23
C PRO A 157 3.32 5.84 10.87
N GLY A 158 3.09 7.12 10.58
CA GLY A 158 1.76 7.56 10.18
C GLY A 158 1.68 9.06 9.89
N PRO A 159 0.54 9.54 9.40
CA PRO A 159 0.32 10.94 9.08
C PRO A 159 0.32 11.85 10.32
N VAL A 160 0.77 13.07 10.10
CA VAL A 160 0.64 14.20 11.04
C VAL A 160 0.13 15.43 10.29
N TRP A 161 -0.52 16.36 11.00
CA TRP A 161 -1.14 17.53 10.38
C TRP A 161 -0.85 18.82 11.15
N LEU A 162 -0.29 19.81 10.44
CA LEU A 162 -0.13 21.17 10.95
C LEU A 162 -1.04 22.13 10.18
N SER A 163 -1.99 22.77 10.87
CA SER A 163 -2.82 23.85 10.31
C SER A 163 -2.27 25.18 10.79
N ILE A 164 -1.83 26.04 9.86
CA ILE A 164 -1.10 27.28 10.18
C ILE A 164 -1.91 28.49 9.75
N PRO A 165 -2.45 29.30 10.70
CA PRO A 165 -3.19 30.52 10.37
C PRO A 165 -2.36 31.52 9.56
N LEU A 166 -3.01 32.24 8.66
CA LEU A 166 -2.38 33.11 7.68
C LEU A 166 -1.46 34.19 8.30
N ASP A 167 -1.87 34.79 9.41
CA ASP A 167 -1.07 35.75 10.14
C ASP A 167 0.11 35.12 10.89
N VAL A 168 -0.02 33.86 11.30
CA VAL A 168 1.08 33.07 11.88
C VAL A 168 2.11 32.72 10.81
N GLN A 169 1.69 32.34 9.59
CA GLN A 169 2.59 32.07 8.46
C GLN A 169 3.52 33.28 8.17
N ALA A 170 2.99 34.51 8.32
CA ALA A 170 3.70 35.75 8.02
C ALA A 170 4.60 36.23 9.17
N ALA A 171 4.48 35.67 10.36
CA ALA A 171 5.18 36.15 11.55
C ALA A 171 6.70 36.00 11.40
N MET A 172 7.44 36.99 11.97
CA MET A 172 8.90 36.97 12.06
C MET A 172 9.33 36.27 13.35
N ILE A 173 10.16 35.26 13.27
CA ILE A 173 10.60 34.42 14.39
C ILE A 173 12.13 34.35 14.50
N GLU A 174 12.60 33.92 15.67
CA GLU A 174 13.99 33.56 15.94
C GLU A 174 14.03 32.10 16.40
N PRO A 175 14.13 31.10 15.48
CA PRO A 175 14.00 29.70 15.82
C PRO A 175 14.99 29.21 16.88
N GLU A 176 16.18 29.80 16.94
CA GLU A 176 17.23 29.43 17.90
C GLU A 176 16.85 29.80 19.36
N LYS A 177 15.87 30.70 19.54
CA LYS A 177 15.36 31.10 20.85
C LYS A 177 14.07 30.38 21.25
N GLN A 178 13.53 29.53 20.37
CA GLN A 178 12.33 28.78 20.64
C GLN A 178 12.67 27.43 21.28
N ASP A 179 11.77 26.93 22.10
CA ASP A 179 11.87 25.59 22.67
C ASP A 179 11.75 24.54 21.56
N GLY A 180 12.57 23.50 21.64
CA GLY A 180 12.50 22.33 20.75
C GLY A 180 11.64 21.22 21.37
N TYR A 181 11.43 20.15 20.60
CA TYR A 181 10.76 18.93 21.09
C TYR A 181 11.79 17.94 21.64
N GLU A 182 11.63 17.58 22.91
CA GLU A 182 12.45 16.55 23.55
C GLU A 182 11.84 15.17 23.33
N VAL A 183 12.59 14.29 22.68
CA VAL A 183 12.19 12.90 22.44
C VAL A 183 12.39 12.09 23.74
N SER A 184 11.31 11.51 24.25
CA SER A 184 11.42 10.54 25.34
C SER A 184 12.14 9.28 24.84
N GLN A 185 13.17 8.85 25.58
CA GLN A 185 13.83 7.56 25.30
C GLN A 185 12.91 6.44 25.76
N ASP A 186 12.28 5.77 24.81
CA ASP A 186 11.60 4.51 25.08
C ASP A 186 12.65 3.40 25.21
N LYS A 187 12.62 2.68 26.33
CA LYS A 187 13.46 1.48 26.50
C LYS A 187 12.69 0.36 25.81
N GLY A 188 13.17 -0.10 24.65
CA GLY A 188 12.59 -1.23 23.93
C GLY A 188 12.29 -2.43 24.85
N GLU A 189 11.38 -3.30 24.43
CA GLU A 189 11.07 -4.54 25.16
C GLU A 189 12.30 -5.48 25.16
N ASP A 190 12.45 -6.24 26.24
CA ASP A 190 13.44 -7.33 26.29
C ASP A 190 12.99 -8.47 25.37
N LEU A 191 13.76 -8.73 24.34
CA LEU A 191 13.44 -9.70 23.29
C LEU A 191 13.94 -11.12 23.60
N THR A 192 14.68 -11.32 24.71
CA THR A 192 15.35 -12.60 25.02
C THR A 192 14.35 -13.77 25.03
N ASP A 193 13.23 -13.63 25.74
CA ASP A 193 12.25 -14.72 25.88
C ASP A 193 11.59 -15.12 24.55
N ILE A 194 11.24 -14.15 23.69
CA ILE A 194 10.60 -14.48 22.39
C ILE A 194 11.60 -15.01 21.37
N VAL A 195 12.83 -14.55 21.39
CA VAL A 195 13.92 -15.07 20.54
C VAL A 195 14.24 -16.51 20.92
N ASP A 196 14.44 -16.80 22.22
CA ASP A 196 14.70 -18.14 22.72
C ASP A 196 13.58 -19.12 22.37
N LYS A 197 12.32 -18.72 22.58
CA LYS A 197 11.14 -19.51 22.18
C LYS A 197 11.11 -19.78 20.67
N THR A 198 11.46 -18.77 19.87
CA THR A 198 11.49 -18.92 18.41
C THR A 198 12.54 -19.94 18.00
N VAL A 199 13.76 -19.84 18.52
CA VAL A 199 14.86 -20.79 18.25
C VAL A 199 14.46 -22.20 18.70
N GLU A 200 13.91 -22.37 19.89
CA GLU A 200 13.49 -23.69 20.41
C GLU A 200 12.34 -24.34 19.59
N LEU A 201 11.44 -23.53 19.04
CA LEU A 201 10.41 -24.04 18.12
C LEU A 201 11.03 -24.48 16.79
N LEU A 202 11.90 -23.66 16.21
CA LEU A 202 12.54 -23.93 14.93
C LEU A 202 13.44 -25.18 14.97
N LYS A 203 14.12 -25.46 16.09
CA LYS A 203 14.89 -26.72 16.27
C LYS A 203 14.07 -27.98 16.06
N LYS A 204 12.74 -27.90 16.25
CA LYS A 204 11.82 -29.06 16.17
C LYS A 204 10.91 -29.00 14.95
N ALA A 205 10.88 -27.87 14.27
CA ALA A 205 9.95 -27.62 13.15
C ALA A 205 10.31 -28.45 11.91
N GLN A 206 9.32 -29.12 11.39
CA GLN A 206 9.44 -29.88 10.14
C GLN A 206 8.92 -29.10 8.93
N LYS A 207 7.94 -28.21 9.16
CA LYS A 207 7.24 -27.44 8.14
C LYS A 207 7.11 -25.95 8.55
N PRO A 208 8.22 -25.28 8.92
CA PRO A 208 8.15 -23.87 9.29
C PRO A 208 7.89 -22.97 8.08
N VAL A 209 7.22 -21.84 8.30
CA VAL A 209 7.08 -20.76 7.32
C VAL A 209 7.30 -19.40 7.97
N ILE A 210 7.90 -18.48 7.23
CA ILE A 210 7.95 -17.07 7.60
C ILE A 210 6.92 -16.32 6.78
N LEU A 211 6.09 -15.51 7.45
CA LEU A 211 5.21 -14.53 6.79
C LEU A 211 5.84 -13.14 6.94
N ALA A 212 6.40 -12.66 5.84
CA ALA A 212 7.05 -11.36 5.79
C ALA A 212 6.05 -10.24 5.53
N GLY A 213 5.91 -9.32 6.48
CA GLY A 213 5.03 -8.16 6.39
C GLY A 213 5.77 -6.84 6.20
N ASN A 214 5.02 -5.78 5.91
CA ASN A 214 5.57 -4.45 5.61
C ASN A 214 6.36 -3.81 6.78
N GLY A 215 6.13 -4.27 8.01
CA GLY A 215 6.90 -3.83 9.18
C GLY A 215 8.40 -4.03 9.00
N ILE A 216 8.84 -5.05 8.26
CA ILE A 216 10.26 -5.29 7.93
C ILE A 216 10.82 -4.12 7.11
N LYS A 217 10.08 -3.65 6.09
CA LYS A 217 10.50 -2.49 5.28
C LYS A 217 10.46 -1.19 6.08
N LEU A 218 9.42 -0.98 6.86
CA LEU A 218 9.26 0.22 7.70
C LEU A 218 10.36 0.32 8.75
N ALA A 219 10.80 -0.80 9.31
CA ALA A 219 11.95 -0.87 10.22
C ALA A 219 13.32 -0.69 9.52
N GLY A 220 13.35 -0.56 8.19
CA GLY A 220 14.61 -0.50 7.43
C GLY A 220 15.43 -1.80 7.46
N ALA A 221 14.81 -2.93 7.81
CA ALA A 221 15.48 -4.20 8.10
C ALA A 221 15.44 -5.21 6.94
N THR A 222 15.27 -4.75 5.70
CA THR A 222 15.17 -5.64 4.53
C THR A 222 16.48 -6.43 4.33
N GLU A 223 17.65 -5.79 4.46
CA GLU A 223 18.93 -6.46 4.32
C GLU A 223 19.19 -7.43 5.47
N ASP A 224 18.87 -7.03 6.72
CA ASP A 224 18.98 -7.92 7.90
C ASP A 224 18.09 -9.16 7.70
N PHE A 225 16.91 -8.99 7.11
CA PHE A 225 16.01 -10.09 6.77
C PHE A 225 16.62 -11.04 5.73
N TYR A 226 17.28 -10.53 4.71
CA TYR A 226 18.00 -11.38 3.74
C TYR A 226 19.16 -12.14 4.38
N GLU A 227 19.89 -11.53 5.32
CA GLU A 227 20.92 -12.24 6.08
C GLU A 227 20.31 -13.33 6.97
N LEU A 228 19.15 -13.04 7.61
CA LEU A 228 18.41 -14.05 8.39
C LEU A 228 18.03 -15.26 7.54
N LEU A 229 17.59 -15.05 6.29
CA LEU A 229 17.22 -16.15 5.39
C LEU A 229 18.40 -17.03 4.96
N LYS A 230 19.65 -16.52 5.02
CA LYS A 230 20.85 -17.36 4.79
C LYS A 230 21.11 -18.29 5.97
N VAL A 231 20.80 -17.84 7.19
CA VAL A 231 20.96 -18.62 8.42
C VAL A 231 19.76 -19.54 8.64
N LEU A 232 18.56 -19.08 8.33
CA LEU A 232 17.32 -19.82 8.45
C LEU A 232 16.66 -19.95 7.05
N PRO A 233 17.07 -20.93 6.23
CA PRO A 233 16.52 -21.14 4.88
C PRO A 233 15.10 -21.75 4.92
N ILE A 234 14.17 -21.01 5.51
CA ILE A 234 12.76 -21.36 5.69
C ILE A 234 11.93 -20.76 4.55
N PRO A 235 10.94 -21.49 4.00
CA PRO A 235 10.01 -20.93 3.01
C PRO A 235 9.37 -19.62 3.46
N VAL A 236 9.34 -18.64 2.56
CA VAL A 236 8.81 -17.30 2.83
C VAL A 236 7.51 -17.07 2.08
N LEU A 237 6.49 -16.72 2.82
CA LEU A 237 5.24 -16.14 2.35
C LEU A 237 5.30 -14.62 2.49
N THR A 238 4.77 -13.88 1.54
CA THR A 238 4.73 -12.41 1.61
C THR A 238 3.29 -11.91 1.74
N THR A 239 3.12 -10.74 2.35
CA THR A 239 1.87 -9.98 2.19
C THR A 239 1.89 -9.21 0.87
N TRP A 240 0.76 -8.66 0.42
CA TRP A 240 0.73 -7.81 -0.79
C TRP A 240 1.71 -6.62 -0.72
N LYS A 241 1.90 -6.04 0.47
CA LYS A 241 2.85 -4.92 0.67
C LYS A 241 4.31 -5.32 0.57
N THR A 242 4.60 -6.61 0.60
CA THR A 242 5.96 -7.16 0.56
C THR A 242 6.21 -8.11 -0.60
N ILE A 243 5.26 -8.22 -1.53
CA ILE A 243 5.38 -9.10 -2.70
C ILE A 243 6.65 -8.83 -3.52
N ASP A 244 7.16 -7.61 -3.47
CA ASP A 244 8.37 -7.14 -4.16
C ASP A 244 9.66 -7.30 -3.33
N MET A 245 9.62 -7.95 -2.16
CA MET A 245 10.84 -8.23 -1.36
C MET A 245 11.66 -9.38 -1.96
N LEU A 246 10.97 -10.42 -2.42
CA LEU A 246 11.60 -11.60 -3.02
C LEU A 246 11.14 -11.71 -4.48
N GLY A 247 12.06 -12.08 -5.38
CA GLY A 247 11.71 -12.33 -6.77
C GLY A 247 11.05 -13.70 -6.96
N GLU A 248 10.37 -13.89 -8.08
CA GLU A 248 9.80 -15.18 -8.47
C GLU A 248 10.82 -16.33 -8.51
N ASP A 249 12.06 -15.99 -8.85
CA ASP A 249 13.20 -16.89 -8.95
C ASP A 249 13.95 -17.08 -7.62
N ASP A 250 13.52 -16.43 -6.54
CA ASP A 250 14.10 -16.64 -5.22
C ASP A 250 13.69 -18.01 -4.69
N GLY A 251 14.71 -18.84 -4.39
CA GLY A 251 14.51 -20.22 -3.98
C GLY A 251 13.70 -20.41 -2.68
N LEU A 252 13.48 -19.38 -1.88
CA LEU A 252 12.69 -19.45 -0.64
C LEU A 252 11.29 -18.84 -0.79
N TYR A 253 10.99 -18.16 -1.88
CA TYR A 253 9.69 -17.54 -2.08
C TYR A 253 8.63 -18.57 -2.48
N VAL A 254 7.60 -18.74 -1.65
CA VAL A 254 6.52 -19.70 -1.89
C VAL A 254 5.13 -19.06 -2.04
N GLY A 255 5.08 -17.78 -2.40
CA GLY A 255 3.86 -17.07 -2.77
C GLY A 255 3.31 -16.16 -1.69
N HIS A 256 2.06 -15.71 -1.89
CA HIS A 256 1.36 -14.80 -0.98
C HIS A 256 0.00 -15.39 -0.60
N PRO A 257 -0.24 -15.65 0.68
CA PRO A 257 -1.50 -16.21 1.17
C PRO A 257 -2.57 -15.13 1.30
N GLY A 258 -3.80 -15.54 1.53
CA GLY A 258 -4.94 -14.67 1.85
C GLY A 258 -6.21 -15.06 1.13
N GLY A 259 -7.28 -14.30 1.40
CA GLY A 259 -8.59 -14.55 0.79
C GLY A 259 -8.61 -14.46 -0.74
N MET A 260 -7.71 -13.67 -1.31
CA MET A 260 -7.46 -13.51 -2.75
C MET A 260 -5.98 -13.80 -3.08
N GLY A 261 -5.30 -14.58 -2.25
CA GLY A 261 -3.91 -14.98 -2.46
C GLY A 261 -3.77 -16.22 -3.36
N ASP A 262 -2.54 -16.73 -3.44
CA ASP A 262 -2.23 -17.95 -4.18
C ASP A 262 -2.79 -19.19 -3.47
N ARG A 263 -3.43 -20.08 -4.22
CA ARG A 263 -3.89 -21.36 -3.67
C ARG A 263 -2.74 -22.19 -3.09
N GLY A 264 -1.61 -22.26 -3.78
CA GLY A 264 -0.41 -22.96 -3.31
C GLY A 264 0.10 -22.38 -2.00
N ALA A 265 0.19 -21.05 -1.88
CA ALA A 265 0.61 -20.35 -0.67
C ALA A 265 -0.34 -20.61 0.52
N ASN A 266 -1.66 -20.63 0.28
CA ASN A 266 -2.64 -20.95 1.31
C ASN A 266 -2.48 -22.40 1.80
N LEU A 267 -2.24 -23.36 0.90
CA LEU A 267 -1.99 -24.75 1.27
C LEU A 267 -0.73 -24.93 2.11
N ILE A 268 0.35 -24.21 1.77
CA ILE A 268 1.61 -24.20 2.54
C ILE A 268 1.35 -23.63 3.94
N LEU A 269 0.72 -22.47 4.03
CA LEU A 269 0.39 -21.82 5.30
C LEU A 269 -0.42 -22.74 6.22
N GLN A 270 -1.44 -23.39 5.67
CA GLN A 270 -2.33 -24.27 6.44
C GLN A 270 -1.69 -25.62 6.82
N SER A 271 -0.61 -26.01 6.14
CA SER A 271 0.15 -27.23 6.43
C SER A 271 1.37 -26.99 7.32
N ALA A 272 1.67 -25.74 7.61
CA ALA A 272 2.81 -25.39 8.46
C ALA A 272 2.64 -25.86 9.91
N ASP A 273 3.75 -26.24 10.56
CA ASP A 273 3.80 -26.57 11.99
C ASP A 273 4.29 -25.40 12.85
N VAL A 274 5.04 -24.47 12.24
CA VAL A 274 5.46 -23.20 12.86
C VAL A 274 5.23 -22.07 11.87
N LEU A 275 4.60 -20.98 12.34
CA LEU A 275 4.42 -19.73 11.59
C LEU A 275 5.12 -18.60 12.34
N LEU A 276 6.14 -18.03 11.71
CA LEU A 276 6.80 -16.81 12.16
C LEU A 276 6.28 -15.61 11.36
N SER A 277 5.37 -14.84 11.95
CA SER A 277 4.77 -13.65 11.33
C SER A 277 5.50 -12.39 11.79
N ILE A 278 6.13 -11.66 10.87
CA ILE A 278 6.96 -10.49 11.18
C ILE A 278 6.38 -9.25 10.51
N GLY A 279 5.82 -8.32 11.32
CA GLY A 279 5.33 -7.01 10.85
C GLY A 279 4.21 -7.08 9.81
N SER A 280 3.30 -8.09 9.90
CA SER A 280 2.30 -8.37 8.87
C SER A 280 0.89 -7.86 9.20
N ARG A 281 0.64 -7.35 10.39
CA ARG A 281 -0.66 -6.86 10.90
C ARG A 281 -1.77 -7.93 10.96
N LEU A 282 -1.76 -8.95 10.11
CA LEU A 282 -2.75 -10.02 10.00
C LEU A 282 -4.20 -9.49 9.88
N ASP A 283 -4.43 -8.63 8.90
CA ASP A 283 -5.75 -8.06 8.64
C ASP A 283 -6.77 -9.09 8.12
N THR A 284 -8.02 -8.66 8.03
CA THR A 284 -9.14 -9.53 7.65
C THR A 284 -9.04 -10.09 6.23
N SER A 285 -8.43 -9.35 5.29
CA SER A 285 -8.23 -9.82 3.91
C SER A 285 -7.20 -10.94 3.85
N LEU A 286 -6.11 -10.78 4.60
CA LEU A 286 -5.05 -11.80 4.71
C LEU A 286 -5.56 -13.04 5.43
N THR A 287 -6.30 -12.89 6.53
CA THR A 287 -6.86 -13.99 7.31
C THR A 287 -8.18 -14.55 6.73
N ALA A 288 -8.64 -14.00 5.58
CA ALA A 288 -9.90 -14.35 4.92
C ALA A 288 -11.10 -14.26 5.88
N PHE A 289 -11.13 -13.26 6.75
CA PHE A 289 -12.18 -13.06 7.78
C PHE A 289 -12.33 -14.22 8.77
N ASN A 290 -11.32 -15.09 8.88
CA ASN A 290 -11.32 -16.25 9.78
C ASN A 290 -9.95 -16.43 10.45
N GLU A 291 -9.65 -15.57 11.42
CA GLU A 291 -8.36 -15.55 12.14
C GLU A 291 -8.06 -16.87 12.85
N GLN A 292 -9.07 -17.54 13.41
CA GLN A 292 -8.87 -18.81 14.13
C GLN A 292 -8.39 -19.94 13.21
N ASN A 293 -8.79 -19.90 11.93
CA ASN A 293 -8.40 -20.89 10.94
C ASN A 293 -7.08 -20.52 10.22
N PHE A 294 -6.52 -19.33 10.45
CA PHE A 294 -5.29 -18.89 9.79
C PHE A 294 -4.08 -19.65 10.33
N GLY A 295 -3.43 -20.46 9.48
CA GLY A 295 -2.33 -21.33 9.90
C GLY A 295 -2.75 -22.26 11.05
N LYS A 296 -3.93 -22.87 10.96
CA LYS A 296 -4.61 -23.59 12.06
C LYS A 296 -3.78 -24.66 12.76
N ASN A 297 -2.82 -25.26 12.05
CA ASN A 297 -1.95 -26.31 12.58
C ASN A 297 -0.62 -25.76 13.13
N ALA A 298 -0.29 -24.51 12.83
CA ALA A 298 0.98 -23.92 13.16
C ALA A 298 1.00 -23.30 14.57
N LYS A 299 2.04 -23.57 15.34
CA LYS A 299 2.42 -22.74 16.49
C LYS A 299 2.91 -21.38 15.98
N LYS A 300 2.36 -20.30 16.52
CA LYS A 300 2.57 -18.96 16.00
C LYS A 300 3.45 -18.11 16.91
N ILE A 301 4.47 -17.51 16.31
CA ILE A 301 5.21 -16.37 16.85
C ILE A 301 4.79 -15.16 16.04
N VAL A 302 4.30 -14.10 16.70
CA VAL A 302 3.79 -12.90 16.02
C VAL A 302 4.53 -11.67 16.53
N ILE A 303 5.16 -10.97 15.60
CA ILE A 303 5.89 -9.73 15.83
C ILE A 303 5.15 -8.59 15.15
N ASP A 304 4.73 -7.63 15.94
CA ASP A 304 4.14 -6.38 15.44
C ASP A 304 4.54 -5.23 16.37
N ILE A 305 4.74 -4.04 15.83
CA ILE A 305 5.12 -2.89 16.65
C ILE A 305 3.93 -2.33 17.46
N ASP A 306 2.71 -2.62 17.04
CA ASP A 306 1.49 -2.08 17.63
C ASP A 306 0.83 -3.10 18.57
N ARG A 307 0.90 -2.83 19.87
CA ARG A 307 0.26 -3.65 20.93
C ARG A 307 -1.23 -3.84 20.69
N HIS A 308 -1.95 -2.82 20.17
CA HIS A 308 -3.39 -2.92 19.93
C HIS A 308 -3.71 -3.90 18.79
N GLU A 309 -2.84 -4.01 17.78
CA GLU A 309 -3.00 -5.03 16.74
C GLU A 309 -2.85 -6.44 17.33
N LEU A 310 -1.90 -6.65 18.22
CA LEU A 310 -1.70 -7.96 18.89
C LEU A 310 -2.88 -8.30 19.81
N ASP A 311 -3.33 -7.35 20.61
CA ASP A 311 -4.39 -7.56 21.60
C ASP A 311 -5.75 -7.89 20.96
N ARG A 312 -6.02 -7.43 19.73
CA ARG A 312 -7.27 -7.72 19.00
C ARG A 312 -7.29 -9.10 18.33
N MET A 313 -6.12 -9.71 18.11
CA MET A 313 -6.01 -10.95 17.34
C MET A 313 -6.64 -12.13 18.07
N LYS A 314 -7.38 -12.95 17.33
CA LYS A 314 -8.05 -14.18 17.83
C LYS A 314 -7.48 -15.43 17.15
N LEU A 315 -6.16 -15.48 16.99
CA LEU A 315 -5.47 -16.59 16.35
C LEU A 315 -5.51 -17.85 17.24
N SER A 316 -5.57 -19.01 16.59
CA SER A 316 -5.36 -20.30 17.29
C SER A 316 -3.87 -20.57 17.48
N GLN A 317 -3.53 -21.42 18.48
CA GLN A 317 -2.16 -21.93 18.71
C GLN A 317 -1.07 -20.87 18.77
N VAL A 318 -1.34 -19.74 19.41
CA VAL A 318 -0.33 -18.71 19.65
C VAL A 318 0.63 -19.19 20.72
N GLU A 319 1.92 -19.27 20.40
CA GLU A 319 3.00 -19.58 21.35
C GLU A 319 3.53 -18.31 22.02
N SER A 320 3.73 -17.25 21.23
CA SER A 320 4.16 -15.94 21.77
C SER A 320 3.82 -14.79 20.82
N MET A 321 3.57 -13.61 21.39
CA MET A 321 3.43 -12.34 20.67
C MET A 321 4.31 -11.28 21.34
N CYS A 322 4.95 -10.42 20.54
CA CYS A 322 5.76 -9.32 21.06
C CYS A 322 5.45 -8.02 20.32
N ALA A 323 5.23 -6.95 21.11
CA ALA A 323 5.08 -5.60 20.56
C ALA A 323 6.46 -4.95 20.46
N CYS A 324 7.17 -5.22 19.36
CA CYS A 324 8.52 -4.73 19.16
C CYS A 324 8.78 -4.35 17.70
N ASP A 325 9.87 -3.62 17.47
CA ASP A 325 10.35 -3.31 16.14
C ASP A 325 10.80 -4.58 15.40
N ALA A 326 10.34 -4.74 14.14
CA ALA A 326 10.65 -5.91 13.34
C ALA A 326 12.16 -6.08 13.08
N GLY A 327 12.89 -4.97 12.92
CA GLY A 327 14.33 -4.97 12.70
C GLY A 327 15.10 -5.38 13.96
N GLU A 328 14.69 -4.92 15.14
CA GLU A 328 15.29 -5.34 16.40
C GLU A 328 15.11 -6.85 16.61
N PHE A 329 13.90 -7.35 16.38
CA PHE A 329 13.65 -8.79 16.48
C PHE A 329 14.47 -9.60 15.47
N ILE A 330 14.52 -9.17 14.19
CA ILE A 330 15.30 -9.85 13.13
C ILE A 330 16.78 -9.92 13.51
N ARG A 331 17.38 -8.81 13.97
CA ARG A 331 18.80 -8.78 14.37
C ARG A 331 19.07 -9.69 15.59
N SER A 332 18.21 -9.65 16.60
CA SER A 332 18.33 -10.51 17.78
C SER A 332 18.19 -11.99 17.44
N LEU A 333 17.24 -12.33 16.54
CA LEU A 333 17.07 -13.71 16.06
C LEU A 333 18.26 -14.16 15.19
N LEU A 334 18.79 -13.30 14.35
CA LEU A 334 19.97 -13.57 13.53
C LEU A 334 21.20 -13.90 14.40
N GLU A 335 21.42 -13.11 15.46
CA GLU A 335 22.51 -13.35 16.42
C GLU A 335 22.31 -14.70 17.15
N ALA A 336 21.12 -14.98 17.67
CA ALA A 336 20.82 -16.21 18.41
C ALA A 336 20.86 -17.47 17.53
N ALA A 337 20.48 -17.36 16.25
CA ALA A 337 20.43 -18.49 15.32
C ALA A 337 21.76 -18.78 14.62
N GLY A 338 22.68 -17.81 14.52
CA GLY A 338 23.87 -17.89 13.68
C GLY A 338 24.82 -19.04 14.00
N ASP A 339 25.01 -19.32 15.28
CA ASP A 339 25.94 -20.37 15.77
C ASP A 339 25.22 -21.64 16.23
N GLU A 340 23.90 -21.73 16.06
CA GLU A 340 23.08 -22.85 16.59
C GLU A 340 23.13 -24.07 15.66
N GLU A 341 23.98 -25.03 15.99
CA GLU A 341 24.18 -26.27 15.19
C GLU A 341 22.87 -27.11 15.05
N ALA A 342 21.99 -27.06 16.02
CA ALA A 342 20.72 -27.78 15.95
C ALA A 342 19.77 -27.20 14.88
N LEU A 343 19.85 -25.89 14.57
CA LEU A 343 19.12 -25.28 13.45
C LEU A 343 19.73 -25.68 12.12
N LYS A 344 21.06 -25.70 11.99
CA LYS A 344 21.74 -26.16 10.77
C LYS A 344 21.38 -27.61 10.42
N ALA A 345 21.17 -28.46 11.44
CA ALA A 345 20.70 -29.83 11.23
C ALA A 345 19.28 -29.91 10.59
N GLN A 346 18.47 -28.87 10.73
CA GLN A 346 17.12 -28.81 10.14
C GLN A 346 17.12 -28.36 8.67
N HIS A 347 18.20 -27.78 8.14
CA HIS A 347 18.22 -27.22 6.78
C HIS A 347 17.81 -28.24 5.71
N ALA A 348 18.21 -29.49 5.83
CA ALA A 348 17.83 -30.54 4.87
C ALA A 348 16.31 -30.87 4.93
N VAL A 349 15.70 -30.75 6.11
CA VAL A 349 14.25 -30.93 6.29
C VAL A 349 13.49 -29.77 5.68
N TRP A 350 13.93 -28.54 5.99
CA TRP A 350 13.31 -27.32 5.45
C TRP A 350 13.47 -27.19 3.93
N ALA A 351 14.59 -27.65 3.38
CA ALA A 351 14.79 -27.69 1.91
C ALA A 351 13.72 -28.55 1.22
N LYS A 352 13.42 -29.74 1.77
CA LYS A 352 12.35 -30.60 1.22
C LYS A 352 10.98 -29.95 1.36
N TRP A 353 10.73 -29.27 2.47
CA TRP A 353 9.48 -28.52 2.69
C TRP A 353 9.34 -27.37 1.70
N ASN A 354 10.43 -26.63 1.45
CA ASN A 354 10.48 -25.58 0.45
C ASN A 354 10.21 -26.10 -0.98
N GLU A 355 10.79 -27.25 -1.34
CA GLU A 355 10.53 -27.90 -2.63
C GLU A 355 9.04 -28.25 -2.80
N GLN A 356 8.38 -28.78 -1.77
CA GLN A 356 6.93 -29.00 -1.77
C GLN A 356 6.14 -27.69 -1.98
N GLY A 357 6.62 -26.58 -1.41
CA GLY A 357 6.04 -25.26 -1.62
C GLY A 357 6.06 -24.84 -3.10
N HIS A 358 7.20 -25.00 -3.75
CA HIS A 358 7.32 -24.71 -5.18
C HIS A 358 6.47 -25.64 -6.05
N GLU A 359 6.39 -26.93 -5.72
CA GLU A 359 5.50 -27.89 -6.40
C GLU A 359 4.03 -27.46 -6.31
N LEU A 360 3.57 -27.01 -5.14
CA LEU A 360 2.21 -26.51 -4.94
C LEU A 360 1.92 -25.27 -5.77
N ARG A 361 2.83 -24.30 -5.83
CA ARG A 361 2.70 -23.13 -6.70
C ARG A 361 2.60 -23.53 -8.17
N LYS A 362 3.46 -24.42 -8.61
CA LYS A 362 3.45 -24.95 -9.99
C LYS A 362 2.17 -25.73 -10.31
N LYS A 363 1.64 -26.48 -9.35
CA LYS A 363 0.41 -27.26 -9.52
C LYS A 363 -0.84 -26.40 -9.63
N TYR A 364 -0.86 -25.26 -8.94
CA TYR A 364 -2.00 -24.35 -8.87
C TYR A 364 -1.66 -22.94 -9.36
N PRO A 365 -1.31 -22.77 -10.64
CA PRO A 365 -0.97 -21.44 -11.17
C PRO A 365 -2.22 -20.55 -11.21
N SER A 366 -2.04 -19.25 -10.98
CA SER A 366 -3.12 -18.26 -11.10
C SER A 366 -3.56 -18.06 -12.56
N VAL A 367 -2.62 -18.16 -13.50
CA VAL A 367 -2.90 -18.06 -14.93
C VAL A 367 -2.94 -19.45 -15.57
N THR A 368 -4.03 -19.78 -16.24
CA THR A 368 -4.27 -21.09 -16.85
C THR A 368 -4.57 -20.99 -18.35
N ASP A 369 -4.64 -22.12 -19.04
CA ASP A 369 -4.98 -22.16 -20.47
C ASP A 369 -6.38 -21.60 -20.77
N VAL A 370 -7.29 -21.62 -19.80
CA VAL A 370 -8.60 -20.96 -19.95
C VAL A 370 -8.41 -19.48 -20.22
N HIS A 371 -7.53 -18.80 -19.47
CA HIS A 371 -7.24 -17.38 -19.64
C HIS A 371 -6.52 -17.07 -20.96
N ARG A 372 -5.54 -17.91 -21.35
CA ARG A 372 -4.77 -17.74 -22.58
C ARG A 372 -5.63 -17.93 -23.85
N ASN A 373 -6.66 -18.75 -23.76
CA ASN A 373 -7.53 -19.10 -24.89
C ASN A 373 -8.83 -18.28 -24.98
N VAL A 374 -9.01 -17.25 -24.16
CA VAL A 374 -10.15 -16.30 -24.24
C VAL A 374 -10.19 -15.67 -25.63
N LYS A 375 -11.39 -15.51 -26.20
CA LYS A 375 -11.62 -14.95 -27.53
C LYS A 375 -12.54 -13.75 -27.48
N GLY A 376 -12.28 -12.76 -28.34
CA GLY A 376 -13.13 -11.59 -28.53
C GLY A 376 -12.95 -10.48 -27.48
N VAL A 377 -12.20 -10.76 -26.41
CA VAL A 377 -11.81 -9.81 -25.38
C VAL A 377 -10.39 -10.14 -24.89
N VAL A 378 -9.79 -9.24 -24.12
CA VAL A 378 -8.52 -9.49 -23.42
C VAL A 378 -8.81 -10.17 -22.10
N SER A 379 -8.07 -11.23 -21.76
CA SER A 379 -8.05 -11.76 -20.40
C SER A 379 -7.09 -10.95 -19.53
N ALA A 380 -7.58 -10.45 -18.40
CA ALA A 380 -6.80 -9.71 -17.43
C ALA A 380 -5.64 -10.56 -16.86
N TYR A 381 -5.87 -11.84 -16.61
CA TYR A 381 -4.86 -12.78 -16.14
C TYR A 381 -3.74 -13.00 -17.16
N TYR A 382 -4.12 -13.26 -18.42
CA TYR A 382 -3.12 -13.49 -19.48
C TYR A 382 -2.35 -12.20 -19.81
N PHE A 383 -3.02 -11.06 -19.82
CA PHE A 383 -2.37 -9.76 -19.94
C PHE A 383 -1.33 -9.57 -18.82
N THR A 384 -1.67 -9.86 -17.57
CA THR A 384 -0.79 -9.68 -16.41
C THR A 384 0.43 -10.62 -16.49
N GLU A 385 0.25 -11.87 -16.92
CA GLU A 385 1.36 -12.82 -17.16
C GLU A 385 2.33 -12.28 -18.22
N LEU A 386 1.81 -11.75 -19.32
CA LEU A 386 2.64 -11.16 -20.38
C LEU A 386 3.33 -9.88 -19.92
N LEU A 387 2.61 -9.00 -19.23
CA LEU A 387 3.20 -7.78 -18.66
C LEU A 387 4.35 -8.12 -17.71
N CYS A 388 4.16 -9.10 -16.82
CA CYS A 388 5.22 -9.58 -15.94
C CYS A 388 6.44 -10.06 -16.73
N ARG A 389 6.25 -10.76 -17.84
CA ARG A 389 7.34 -11.27 -18.69
C ARG A 389 8.17 -10.15 -19.33
N TYR A 390 7.53 -9.06 -19.77
CA TYR A 390 8.18 -7.97 -20.53
C TYR A 390 8.59 -6.76 -19.70
N THR A 391 8.27 -6.74 -18.42
CA THR A 391 8.81 -5.76 -17.48
C THR A 391 10.14 -6.22 -16.89
N THR A 392 10.92 -5.29 -16.36
CA THR A 392 12.26 -5.53 -15.81
C THR A 392 12.31 -5.13 -14.34
N GLU A 393 13.40 -5.45 -13.65
CA GLU A 393 13.66 -5.02 -12.27
C GLU A 393 13.72 -3.49 -12.11
N ALA A 394 13.93 -2.76 -13.21
CA ALA A 394 13.93 -1.30 -13.20
C ALA A 394 12.53 -0.68 -13.23
N ASP A 395 11.51 -1.45 -13.58
CA ASP A 395 10.14 -0.96 -13.71
C ASP A 395 9.45 -0.85 -12.35
N VAL A 396 8.59 0.17 -12.21
CA VAL A 396 7.73 0.35 -11.04
C VAL A 396 6.30 -0.03 -11.42
N ILE A 397 5.72 -0.97 -10.71
CA ILE A 397 4.36 -1.46 -10.97
C ILE A 397 3.40 -0.85 -9.95
N VAL A 398 2.36 -0.22 -10.42
CA VAL A 398 1.31 0.42 -9.61
C VAL A 398 -0.04 -0.22 -9.95
N PRO A 399 -0.47 -1.26 -9.23
CA PRO A 399 -1.84 -1.75 -9.34
C PRO A 399 -2.81 -0.74 -8.72
N GLU A 400 -4.03 -0.61 -9.28
CA GLU A 400 -5.07 0.17 -8.62
C GLU A 400 -5.34 -0.34 -7.19
N SER A 401 -5.75 0.54 -6.30
CA SER A 401 -5.94 0.22 -4.89
C SER A 401 -7.17 -0.64 -4.61
N SER A 402 -8.08 -0.79 -5.58
CA SER A 402 -9.32 -1.56 -5.43
C SER A 402 -9.78 -2.22 -6.73
N GLY A 403 -10.61 -3.26 -6.58
CA GLY A 403 -11.25 -3.96 -7.69
C GLY A 403 -10.31 -4.86 -8.48
N ALA A 404 -10.85 -5.43 -9.57
CA ALA A 404 -10.16 -6.46 -10.35
C ALA A 404 -8.77 -6.05 -10.84
N ALA A 405 -8.57 -4.79 -11.21
CA ALA A 405 -7.28 -4.28 -11.69
C ALA A 405 -6.18 -4.36 -10.62
N GLY A 406 -6.52 -4.16 -9.34
CA GLY A 406 -5.59 -4.39 -8.24
C GLY A 406 -5.47 -5.88 -7.91
N GLU A 407 -6.58 -6.52 -7.63
CA GLU A 407 -6.65 -7.88 -7.10
C GLU A 407 -6.05 -8.94 -8.05
N ILE A 408 -6.41 -8.91 -9.34
CA ILE A 408 -5.86 -9.84 -10.34
C ILE A 408 -4.38 -9.55 -10.59
N THR A 409 -3.98 -8.27 -10.59
CA THR A 409 -2.56 -7.94 -10.75
C THR A 409 -1.74 -8.53 -9.60
N TYR A 410 -2.20 -8.44 -8.35
CA TYR A 410 -1.51 -9.08 -7.24
C TYR A 410 -1.48 -10.61 -7.32
N GLN A 411 -2.52 -11.24 -7.87
CA GLN A 411 -2.54 -12.70 -8.04
C GLN A 411 -1.65 -13.23 -9.18
N ALA A 412 -1.53 -12.46 -10.26
CA ALA A 412 -0.94 -12.96 -11.50
C ALA A 412 0.42 -12.35 -11.85
N PHE A 413 0.80 -11.26 -11.17
CA PHE A 413 2.09 -10.61 -11.37
C PHE A 413 3.09 -11.07 -10.33
N SER A 414 4.20 -11.61 -10.79
CA SER A 414 5.33 -12.04 -9.93
C SER A 414 6.50 -11.07 -10.13
N PRO A 415 6.72 -10.14 -9.19
CA PRO A 415 7.79 -9.15 -9.32
C PRO A 415 9.17 -9.80 -9.39
N LYS A 416 10.05 -9.22 -10.18
CA LYS A 416 11.47 -9.58 -10.19
C LYS A 416 12.17 -8.99 -8.97
N ARG A 417 13.25 -9.59 -8.51
CA ARG A 417 14.01 -9.04 -7.38
C ARG A 417 14.46 -7.60 -7.69
N GLY A 418 14.13 -6.67 -6.82
CA GLY A 418 14.42 -5.24 -7.01
C GLY A 418 13.35 -4.44 -7.75
N GLN A 419 12.41 -5.10 -8.45
CA GLN A 419 11.24 -4.46 -9.04
C GLN A 419 10.30 -3.99 -7.94
N LYS A 420 9.79 -2.76 -8.04
CA LYS A 420 8.88 -2.20 -7.04
C LYS A 420 7.43 -2.44 -7.45
N MET A 421 6.61 -2.95 -6.53
CA MET A 421 5.17 -3.13 -6.74
C MET A 421 4.41 -2.75 -5.47
N LYS A 422 3.66 -1.64 -5.52
CA LYS A 422 2.95 -1.10 -4.36
C LYS A 422 1.67 -0.36 -4.76
N ASN A 423 0.72 -0.34 -3.85
CA ASN A 423 -0.49 0.50 -3.87
C ASN A 423 -0.97 0.79 -2.44
N ALA A 424 -2.10 1.49 -2.29
CA ALA A 424 -2.75 1.77 -1.00
C ALA A 424 -3.93 0.81 -0.75
N ALA A 425 -3.66 -0.49 -0.73
CA ALA A 425 -4.69 -1.52 -0.61
C ALA A 425 -5.46 -1.49 0.72
N GLY A 426 -4.89 -0.93 1.78
CA GLY A 426 -5.54 -0.90 3.09
C GLY A 426 -6.84 -0.10 3.12
N LEU A 427 -6.88 1.05 2.46
CA LEU A 427 -8.11 1.84 2.28
C LEU A 427 -8.97 1.32 1.11
N GLY A 428 -8.32 0.86 0.03
CA GLY A 428 -9.01 0.32 -1.14
C GLY A 428 -9.86 1.36 -1.90
N SER A 429 -9.43 2.63 -1.93
CA SER A 429 -10.15 3.69 -2.62
C SER A 429 -9.97 3.61 -4.12
N MET A 430 -11.05 3.73 -4.89
CA MET A 430 -10.98 3.99 -6.33
C MET A 430 -10.38 5.37 -6.62
N GLY A 431 -9.74 5.53 -7.77
CA GLY A 431 -9.11 6.79 -8.19
C GLY A 431 -7.73 7.04 -7.57
N PHE A 432 -7.19 6.06 -6.90
CA PHE A 432 -5.89 6.16 -6.24
C PHE A 432 -4.72 6.00 -7.21
N GLY A 433 -4.83 5.07 -8.14
CA GLY A 433 -3.71 4.63 -8.99
C GLY A 433 -3.03 5.74 -9.79
N LEU A 434 -3.79 6.64 -10.42
CA LEU A 434 -3.22 7.70 -11.26
C LEU A 434 -2.37 8.69 -10.44
N PRO A 435 -2.86 9.37 -9.39
CA PRO A 435 -2.01 10.22 -8.56
C PRO A 435 -0.93 9.43 -7.80
N TYR A 436 -1.19 8.17 -7.42
CA TYR A 436 -0.18 7.31 -6.82
C TYR A 436 1.01 7.08 -7.76
N SER A 437 0.74 6.89 -9.06
CA SER A 437 1.80 6.71 -10.07
C SER A 437 2.72 7.93 -10.21
N ILE A 438 2.22 9.15 -9.97
CA ILE A 438 3.02 10.38 -9.94
C ILE A 438 4.04 10.31 -8.79
N GLY A 439 3.57 10.06 -7.57
CA GLY A 439 4.44 9.93 -6.41
C GLY A 439 5.43 8.79 -6.52
N ALA A 440 4.98 7.62 -6.99
CA ALA A 440 5.82 6.44 -7.20
C ALA A 440 6.92 6.67 -8.24
N CYS A 441 6.61 7.31 -9.36
CA CYS A 441 7.58 7.66 -10.41
C CYS A 441 8.69 8.58 -9.87
N LEU A 442 8.31 9.64 -9.18
CA LEU A 442 9.26 10.59 -8.59
C LEU A 442 10.09 9.95 -7.47
N ALA A 443 9.50 9.07 -6.68
CA ALA A 443 10.19 8.32 -5.62
C ALA A 443 11.27 7.35 -6.15
N ASN A 444 11.14 6.93 -7.41
CA ASN A 444 12.04 6.00 -8.06
C ASN A 444 12.87 6.67 -9.19
N ASP A 445 13.21 7.94 -9.01
CA ASP A 445 14.09 8.72 -9.90
C ASP A 445 13.64 8.67 -11.37
N MET A 446 12.34 8.89 -11.62
CA MET A 446 11.73 8.90 -12.95
C MET A 446 11.90 7.58 -13.74
N ARG A 447 11.94 6.45 -13.05
CA ARG A 447 11.89 5.13 -13.72
C ARG A 447 10.55 4.92 -14.39
N ARG A 448 10.53 4.11 -15.46
CA ARG A 448 9.30 3.72 -16.13
C ARG A 448 8.32 3.13 -15.10
N THR A 449 7.18 3.81 -14.95
CA THR A 449 6.14 3.44 -14.00
C THR A 449 4.93 2.93 -14.78
N ILE A 450 4.44 1.76 -14.42
CA ILE A 450 3.35 1.08 -15.10
C ILE A 450 2.15 1.04 -14.17
N LEU A 451 1.12 1.82 -14.51
CA LEU A 451 -0.15 1.86 -13.82
C LEU A 451 -1.12 0.87 -14.45
N ILE A 452 -1.71 -0.01 -13.66
CA ILE A 452 -2.84 -0.86 -14.05
C ILE A 452 -4.08 -0.35 -13.33
N ASN A 453 -5.07 0.16 -14.08
CA ASN A 453 -6.25 0.81 -13.52
C ASN A 453 -7.54 0.29 -14.17
N GLY A 454 -8.66 0.35 -13.46
CA GLY A 454 -9.99 0.09 -14.02
C GLY A 454 -10.60 1.34 -14.64
N ASP A 455 -11.45 1.16 -15.67
CA ASP A 455 -12.14 2.25 -16.37
C ASP A 455 -12.95 3.15 -15.43
N GLY A 456 -13.59 2.58 -14.40
CA GLY A 456 -14.37 3.32 -13.42
C GLY A 456 -13.50 4.08 -12.40
N ALA A 457 -12.45 3.44 -11.87
CA ALA A 457 -11.54 4.07 -10.92
C ALA A 457 -10.77 5.23 -11.56
N PHE A 458 -10.37 5.07 -12.82
CA PHE A 458 -9.65 6.08 -13.59
C PHE A 458 -10.39 7.43 -13.66
N GLN A 459 -11.73 7.43 -13.66
CA GLN A 459 -12.51 8.68 -13.76
C GLN A 459 -12.34 9.61 -12.54
N MET A 460 -11.99 9.08 -11.37
CA MET A 460 -12.04 9.84 -10.13
C MET A 460 -10.89 10.84 -9.92
N ASN A 461 -9.79 10.68 -10.65
CA ASN A 461 -8.65 11.61 -10.65
C ASN A 461 -8.10 11.82 -12.08
N ILE A 462 -8.96 11.70 -13.07
CA ILE A 462 -8.60 11.74 -14.50
C ILE A 462 -7.87 13.03 -14.90
N GLN A 463 -8.13 14.15 -14.22
CA GLN A 463 -7.48 15.44 -14.46
C GLN A 463 -5.96 15.38 -14.27
N GLU A 464 -5.43 14.42 -13.51
CA GLU A 464 -4.00 14.27 -13.28
C GLU A 464 -3.23 13.74 -14.51
N LEU A 465 -3.93 13.40 -15.60
CA LEU A 465 -3.31 13.19 -16.91
C LEU A 465 -2.54 14.44 -17.37
N GLU A 466 -3.05 15.63 -17.06
CA GLU A 466 -2.33 16.89 -17.28
C GLU A 466 -0.99 16.91 -16.52
N THR A 467 -1.02 16.51 -15.25
CA THR A 467 0.19 16.47 -14.44
C THR A 467 1.25 15.54 -15.02
N LEU A 468 0.86 14.36 -15.54
CA LEU A 468 1.79 13.45 -16.22
C LEU A 468 2.39 14.09 -17.48
N VAL A 469 1.55 14.73 -18.31
CA VAL A 469 1.99 15.34 -19.55
C VAL A 469 2.87 16.57 -19.29
N ARG A 470 2.47 17.45 -18.38
CA ARG A 470 3.24 18.66 -18.03
C ARG A 470 4.62 18.31 -17.48
N LEU A 471 4.73 17.28 -16.65
CA LEU A 471 5.98 16.85 -16.05
C LEU A 471 6.75 15.83 -16.91
N GLN A 472 6.21 15.39 -18.04
CA GLN A 472 6.79 14.38 -18.92
C GLN A 472 7.18 13.10 -18.16
N LEU A 473 6.31 12.66 -17.25
CA LEU A 473 6.58 11.47 -16.44
C LEU A 473 6.51 10.21 -17.33
N PRO A 474 7.48 9.29 -17.25
CA PRO A 474 7.48 8.05 -18.02
C PRO A 474 6.48 7.03 -17.43
N VAL A 475 5.20 7.42 -17.42
CA VAL A 475 4.11 6.59 -16.89
C VAL A 475 3.34 5.96 -18.05
N ILE A 476 3.27 4.64 -18.04
CA ILE A 476 2.44 3.85 -18.96
C ILE A 476 1.19 3.41 -18.22
N ILE A 477 0.03 3.79 -18.73
CA ILE A 477 -1.25 3.51 -18.11
C ILE A 477 -1.97 2.42 -18.91
N PHE A 478 -2.23 1.28 -18.29
CA PHE A 478 -3.12 0.26 -18.81
C PHE A 478 -4.49 0.37 -18.15
N ILE A 479 -5.52 0.71 -18.95
CA ILE A 479 -6.91 0.79 -18.47
C ILE A 479 -7.64 -0.50 -18.82
N TRP A 480 -8.11 -1.20 -17.83
CA TRP A 480 -8.98 -2.35 -17.99
C TRP A 480 -10.42 -1.88 -18.12
N ASN A 481 -10.87 -1.77 -19.37
CA ASN A 481 -12.25 -1.41 -19.69
C ASN A 481 -13.11 -2.68 -19.59
N ASN A 482 -13.76 -2.86 -18.46
CA ASN A 482 -14.76 -3.88 -18.20
C ASN A 482 -16.18 -3.32 -18.10
N GLN A 483 -16.39 -2.11 -18.68
CA GLN A 483 -17.68 -1.42 -18.82
C GLN A 483 -18.32 -1.05 -17.47
N GLY A 484 -17.52 -0.53 -16.54
CA GLY A 484 -17.99 0.03 -15.27
C GLY A 484 -17.42 -0.66 -14.03
N TYR A 485 -18.25 -0.81 -12.99
CA TYR A 485 -17.80 -1.34 -11.70
C TYR A 485 -17.98 -2.86 -11.63
N ALA A 486 -17.10 -3.61 -12.31
CA ALA A 486 -17.22 -5.06 -12.44
C ALA A 486 -17.26 -5.82 -11.11
N SER A 487 -16.47 -5.41 -10.12
CA SER A 487 -16.50 -6.03 -8.77
C SER A 487 -17.86 -5.85 -8.10
N ILE A 488 -18.46 -4.65 -8.22
CA ILE A 488 -19.80 -4.36 -7.68
C ILE A 488 -20.85 -5.16 -8.44
N ARG A 489 -20.77 -5.20 -9.77
CA ARG A 489 -21.68 -6.01 -10.61
C ARG A 489 -21.62 -7.48 -10.25
N SER A 490 -20.42 -8.03 -10.07
CA SER A 490 -20.24 -9.42 -9.63
C SER A 490 -20.86 -9.67 -8.24
N MET A 491 -20.67 -8.74 -7.30
CA MET A 491 -21.29 -8.83 -5.98
C MET A 491 -22.83 -8.79 -6.06
N GLN A 492 -23.39 -7.87 -6.87
CA GLN A 492 -24.84 -7.76 -7.07
C GLN A 492 -25.42 -9.01 -7.73
N ASN A 493 -24.74 -9.58 -8.72
CA ASN A 493 -25.15 -10.81 -9.37
C ASN A 493 -25.15 -12.00 -8.40
N ASN A 494 -24.14 -12.11 -7.55
CA ASN A 494 -24.00 -13.23 -6.63
C ASN A 494 -24.96 -13.18 -5.42
N ASN A 495 -25.30 -11.99 -4.93
CA ASN A 495 -26.05 -11.83 -3.69
C ASN A 495 -27.50 -11.36 -3.87
N PHE A 496 -27.84 -10.73 -5.02
CA PHE A 496 -29.14 -10.11 -5.23
C PHE A 496 -29.85 -10.59 -6.49
N GLY A 497 -29.60 -11.84 -6.91
CA GLY A 497 -30.28 -12.48 -8.05
C GLY A 497 -30.09 -11.75 -9.38
N GLY A 498 -28.97 -11.02 -9.55
CA GLY A 498 -28.67 -10.26 -10.77
C GLY A 498 -29.30 -8.86 -10.83
N PHE A 499 -29.96 -8.40 -9.76
CA PHE A 499 -30.45 -7.01 -9.70
C PHE A 499 -29.28 -6.05 -9.54
N GLN A 500 -29.04 -5.23 -10.57
CA GLN A 500 -27.90 -4.32 -10.66
C GLN A 500 -28.33 -2.86 -10.44
N VAL A 501 -27.50 -2.12 -9.70
CA VAL A 501 -27.66 -0.69 -9.42
C VAL A 501 -26.34 0.02 -9.67
N ALA A 502 -26.33 0.99 -10.59
CA ALA A 502 -25.20 1.88 -10.88
C ALA A 502 -23.84 1.17 -11.08
N SER A 503 -23.82 -0.03 -11.67
CA SER A 503 -22.61 -0.84 -11.85
C SER A 503 -22.20 -1.06 -13.31
N GLY A 504 -23.05 -0.67 -14.28
CA GLY A 504 -22.83 -0.72 -15.70
C GLY A 504 -23.95 -0.04 -16.48
N GLU A 505 -23.89 -0.06 -17.81
CA GLU A 505 -24.80 0.67 -18.68
C GLU A 505 -26.27 0.30 -18.45
N SER A 506 -26.57 -0.99 -18.30
CA SER A 506 -27.93 -1.48 -18.00
C SER A 506 -28.50 -0.99 -16.68
N SER A 507 -27.67 -0.47 -15.79
CA SER A 507 -28.03 0.01 -14.45
C SER A 507 -27.74 1.49 -14.23
N GLY A 508 -27.56 2.27 -15.32
CA GLY A 508 -27.46 3.72 -15.31
C GLY A 508 -26.04 4.30 -15.18
N LEU A 509 -25.00 3.50 -15.42
CA LEU A 509 -23.60 3.95 -15.39
C LEU A 509 -22.93 3.74 -16.75
N CYS A 510 -22.53 4.82 -17.44
CA CYS A 510 -21.72 4.77 -18.65
C CYS A 510 -20.34 5.37 -18.40
N MET A 511 -19.29 4.73 -18.95
CA MET A 511 -17.95 5.30 -18.97
C MET A 511 -17.72 6.08 -20.27
N PRO A 512 -16.96 7.20 -20.21
CA PRO A 512 -16.56 7.92 -21.41
C PRO A 512 -15.56 7.09 -22.25
N ASP A 513 -15.37 7.46 -23.52
CA ASP A 513 -14.30 6.89 -24.34
C ASP A 513 -12.94 7.32 -23.78
N THR A 514 -12.28 6.40 -23.09
CA THR A 514 -11.01 6.63 -22.38
C THR A 514 -9.89 7.10 -23.31
N VAL A 515 -9.83 6.55 -24.54
CA VAL A 515 -8.82 6.92 -25.55
C VAL A 515 -8.99 8.38 -25.94
N ARG A 516 -10.22 8.80 -26.29
CA ARG A 516 -10.49 10.21 -26.68
C ARG A 516 -10.18 11.19 -25.54
N VAL A 517 -10.47 10.80 -24.31
CA VAL A 517 -10.14 11.65 -23.15
C VAL A 517 -8.63 11.78 -23.01
N ALA A 518 -7.88 10.69 -23.10
CA ALA A 518 -6.42 10.73 -23.01
C ALA A 518 -5.77 11.53 -24.15
N GLU A 519 -6.29 11.41 -25.38
CA GLU A 519 -5.86 12.21 -26.53
C GLU A 519 -6.11 13.71 -26.32
N ALA A 520 -7.23 14.08 -25.68
CA ALA A 520 -7.51 15.48 -25.34
C ALA A 520 -6.52 16.07 -24.33
N TYR A 521 -5.92 15.24 -23.46
CA TYR A 521 -4.81 15.63 -22.58
C TYR A 521 -3.43 15.54 -23.26
N GLY A 522 -3.35 15.07 -24.51
CA GLY A 522 -2.10 15.00 -25.28
C GLY A 522 -1.28 13.72 -25.07
N LEU A 523 -1.87 12.66 -24.54
CA LEU A 523 -1.19 11.37 -24.41
C LEU A 523 -1.19 10.61 -25.74
N LYS A 524 -0.15 9.83 -25.98
CA LYS A 524 -0.15 8.78 -27.00
C LYS A 524 -1.05 7.63 -26.52
N THR A 525 -1.89 7.12 -27.40
CA THR A 525 -2.91 6.13 -27.03
C THR A 525 -2.81 4.87 -27.85
N PHE A 526 -3.25 3.77 -27.24
CA PHE A 526 -3.42 2.45 -27.84
C PHE A 526 -4.74 1.83 -27.38
N ARG A 527 -5.27 0.88 -28.16
CA ARG A 527 -6.41 0.06 -27.76
C ARG A 527 -6.18 -1.38 -28.18
N ILE A 528 -6.33 -2.31 -27.25
CA ILE A 528 -6.19 -3.75 -27.47
C ILE A 528 -7.54 -4.41 -27.20
N ASN A 529 -8.08 -5.08 -28.21
CA ASN A 529 -9.46 -5.57 -28.19
C ASN A 529 -9.59 -7.05 -27.77
N ASP A 530 -8.56 -7.85 -28.01
CA ASP A 530 -8.59 -9.28 -27.68
C ASP A 530 -7.18 -9.87 -27.51
N ASN A 531 -7.09 -11.15 -27.15
CA ASN A 531 -5.83 -11.85 -26.93
C ASN A 531 -4.98 -12.09 -28.19
N ARG A 532 -5.49 -11.78 -29.39
CA ARG A 532 -4.72 -11.96 -30.64
C ARG A 532 -3.60 -10.93 -30.69
N GLN A 533 -2.38 -11.40 -30.92
CA GLN A 533 -1.19 -10.54 -30.95
C GLN A 533 -0.99 -9.72 -29.65
N LEU A 534 -1.59 -10.15 -28.52
CA LEU A 534 -1.53 -9.42 -27.26
C LEU A 534 -0.07 -9.16 -26.82
N GLU A 535 0.79 -10.15 -27.00
CA GLU A 535 2.21 -10.04 -26.70
C GLU A 535 2.92 -8.95 -27.50
N GLU A 536 2.72 -8.92 -28.81
CA GLU A 536 3.30 -7.90 -29.70
C GLU A 536 2.78 -6.50 -29.37
N GLN A 537 1.49 -6.39 -29.09
CA GLN A 537 0.85 -5.11 -28.77
C GLN A 537 1.32 -4.58 -27.41
N ILE A 538 1.46 -5.43 -26.38
CA ILE A 538 2.02 -5.03 -25.08
C ILE A 538 3.44 -4.49 -25.26
N ARG A 539 4.29 -5.18 -26.02
CA ARG A 539 5.66 -4.73 -26.29
C ARG A 539 5.68 -3.36 -26.98
N ALA A 540 4.83 -3.15 -27.99
CA ALA A 540 4.73 -1.87 -28.66
C ALA A 540 4.30 -0.73 -27.73
N VAL A 541 3.45 -1.00 -26.74
CA VAL A 541 3.07 -0.02 -25.71
C VAL A 541 4.24 0.25 -24.75
N LEU A 542 4.95 -0.79 -24.32
CA LEU A 542 6.09 -0.67 -23.41
C LEU A 542 7.30 0.04 -24.04
N ASP A 543 7.44 -0.06 -25.38
CA ASP A 543 8.50 0.61 -26.14
C ASP A 543 8.15 2.06 -26.53
N ALA A 544 6.97 2.54 -26.19
CA ALA A 544 6.53 3.89 -26.54
C ALA A 544 7.11 4.94 -25.57
N ASP A 545 7.56 6.06 -26.13
CA ASP A 545 8.10 7.19 -25.35
C ASP A 545 6.99 8.05 -24.74
N GLY A 546 7.29 8.64 -23.57
CA GLY A 546 6.47 9.61 -22.84
C GLY A 546 5.34 8.97 -22.03
N PRO A 547 4.41 9.80 -21.49
CA PRO A 547 3.20 9.27 -20.88
C PRO A 547 2.29 8.66 -21.95
N VAL A 548 1.89 7.41 -21.72
CA VAL A 548 1.13 6.60 -22.68
C VAL A 548 -0.09 6.01 -21.99
N LEU A 549 -1.22 5.93 -22.72
CA LEU A 549 -2.39 5.20 -22.27
C LEU A 549 -2.75 4.08 -23.26
N CYS A 550 -2.92 2.88 -22.74
CA CYS A 550 -3.43 1.73 -23.47
C CYS A 550 -4.73 1.24 -22.83
N GLU A 551 -5.81 1.25 -23.58
CA GLU A 551 -7.08 0.68 -23.16
C GLU A 551 -7.16 -0.79 -23.59
N LEU A 552 -7.48 -1.66 -22.63
CA LEU A 552 -7.67 -3.11 -22.81
C LEU A 552 -9.16 -3.43 -22.68
N MET A 553 -9.75 -4.02 -23.69
CA MET A 553 -11.16 -4.46 -23.64
C MET A 553 -11.27 -5.78 -22.90
N ILE A 554 -11.47 -5.69 -21.57
CA ILE A 554 -11.56 -6.84 -20.67
C ILE A 554 -12.99 -7.36 -20.63
N SER A 555 -13.15 -8.69 -20.42
CA SER A 555 -14.47 -9.27 -20.18
C SER A 555 -15.14 -8.65 -18.94
N PRO A 556 -16.36 -8.13 -19.05
CA PRO A 556 -17.11 -7.64 -17.89
C PRO A 556 -17.43 -8.74 -16.87
N ASP A 557 -17.32 -10.01 -17.25
CA ASP A 557 -17.60 -11.17 -16.40
C ASP A 557 -16.34 -11.83 -15.84
N GLU A 558 -15.13 -11.34 -16.18
CA GLU A 558 -13.90 -11.87 -15.61
C GLU A 558 -13.79 -11.44 -14.14
N THR A 559 -13.71 -12.42 -13.25
CA THR A 559 -13.70 -12.21 -11.79
C THR A 559 -12.41 -12.73 -11.18
N VAL A 560 -12.06 -12.21 -10.01
CA VAL A 560 -10.92 -12.70 -9.23
C VAL A 560 -11.09 -14.18 -8.89
N SER A 561 -10.09 -14.99 -9.24
CA SER A 561 -10.09 -16.44 -9.06
C SER A 561 -8.65 -16.98 -9.11
N PRO A 562 -8.19 -17.75 -8.10
CA PRO A 562 -8.97 -18.28 -6.98
C PRO A 562 -9.26 -17.22 -5.89
N ARG A 563 -10.33 -17.46 -5.12
CA ARG A 563 -10.64 -16.65 -3.94
C ARG A 563 -11.40 -17.44 -2.89
N THR A 564 -11.37 -17.03 -1.64
CA THR A 564 -12.29 -17.54 -0.62
C THR A 564 -13.70 -17.05 -0.90
N LYS A 565 -14.70 -17.85 -0.54
CA LYS A 565 -16.12 -17.46 -0.59
C LYS A 565 -16.69 -17.36 0.82
N THR A 566 -17.70 -16.53 0.96
CA THR A 566 -18.52 -16.46 2.16
C THR A 566 -19.75 -17.33 1.97
N ILE A 567 -20.05 -18.17 2.94
CA ILE A 567 -21.31 -18.92 3.05
C ILE A 567 -22.28 -18.02 3.81
N VAL A 568 -23.47 -17.87 3.27
CA VAL A 568 -24.59 -17.24 3.97
C VAL A 568 -25.47 -18.37 4.46
N HIS A 569 -25.57 -18.56 5.78
CA HIS A 569 -26.43 -19.56 6.40
C HIS A 569 -27.88 -19.11 6.40
N GLU A 570 -28.81 -20.04 6.59
CA GLU A 570 -30.27 -19.74 6.60
C GLU A 570 -30.68 -18.76 7.70
N ASP A 571 -29.92 -18.69 8.79
CA ASP A 571 -30.13 -17.73 9.90
C ASP A 571 -29.52 -16.33 9.62
N GLY A 572 -28.93 -16.14 8.44
CA GLY A 572 -28.26 -14.89 8.04
C GLY A 572 -26.82 -14.73 8.55
N THR A 573 -26.29 -15.72 9.27
CA THR A 573 -24.88 -15.68 9.68
C THR A 573 -23.96 -15.88 8.48
N LEU A 574 -22.78 -15.24 8.53
CA LEU A 574 -21.77 -15.30 7.48
C LEU A 574 -20.58 -16.15 7.97
N GLU A 575 -20.19 -17.13 7.18
CA GLU A 575 -18.99 -17.93 7.42
C GLU A 575 -18.08 -17.87 6.21
N SER A 576 -16.80 -17.55 6.42
CA SER A 576 -15.80 -17.58 5.35
C SER A 576 -15.27 -18.99 5.16
N TYR A 577 -15.12 -19.42 3.91
CA TYR A 577 -14.44 -20.67 3.59
C TYR A 577 -13.03 -20.66 4.20
N PRO A 578 -12.55 -21.81 4.68
CA PRO A 578 -11.16 -21.97 5.05
C PRO A 578 -10.24 -21.62 3.88
N LEU A 579 -9.06 -21.08 4.18
CA LEU A 579 -8.07 -20.66 3.16
C LEU A 579 -7.68 -21.79 2.20
N GLU A 580 -7.70 -23.04 2.65
CA GLU A 580 -7.43 -24.22 1.82
C GLU A 580 -8.55 -24.56 0.85
N LYS A 581 -9.77 -24.03 1.04
CA LYS A 581 -10.96 -24.31 0.21
C LYS A 581 -11.36 -23.12 -0.66
N MET A 582 -10.42 -22.57 -1.41
CA MET A 582 -10.70 -21.46 -2.33
C MET A 582 -11.62 -21.89 -3.48
N TRP A 583 -12.46 -20.95 -3.95
CA TRP A 583 -13.24 -21.15 -5.18
C TRP A 583 -12.40 -20.76 -6.43
N PRO A 584 -12.55 -21.48 -7.56
CA PRO A 584 -13.28 -22.73 -7.73
C PRO A 584 -12.66 -23.86 -6.89
N CYS A 585 -13.53 -24.68 -6.28
CA CYS A 585 -13.05 -25.76 -5.44
C CYS A 585 -12.28 -26.78 -6.28
N VAL A 586 -11.11 -27.17 -5.80
CA VAL A 586 -10.32 -28.27 -6.33
C VAL A 586 -10.13 -29.29 -5.22
N ASP A 587 -9.95 -30.54 -5.58
CA ASP A 587 -9.67 -31.59 -4.59
C ASP A 587 -8.28 -31.34 -3.98
N THR A 588 -8.26 -30.94 -2.72
CA THR A 588 -7.06 -30.73 -1.92
C THR A 588 -6.90 -31.74 -0.80
N ASP A 589 -7.86 -32.69 -0.63
CA ASP A 589 -7.89 -33.61 0.51
C ASP A 589 -6.68 -34.56 0.52
N SER A 590 -6.09 -34.84 -0.65
CA SER A 590 -4.85 -35.62 -0.76
C SER A 590 -3.63 -34.97 -0.07
N TYR A 591 -3.68 -33.66 0.29
CA TYR A 591 -2.61 -32.96 0.99
C TYR A 591 -2.73 -32.99 2.52
N TYR A 592 -3.94 -33.18 3.05
CA TYR A 592 -4.19 -33.16 4.51
C TYR A 592 -4.25 -34.56 5.12
N GLY A 593 -4.17 -35.59 4.32
CA GLY A 593 -4.25 -37.01 4.73
C GLY A 593 -2.92 -37.76 4.80
N ALA A 594 -1.80 -37.06 4.69
CA ALA A 594 -0.47 -37.68 4.75
C ALA A 594 0.34 -37.23 5.95
#